data_7bfac857f8043875d42610db11f0441d
#
_entry.id   7bfac857f8043875d42610db11f0441d
#
_cell.length_a   1.000
_cell.length_b   1.000
_cell.length_c   1.000
_cell.angle_alpha   90.00
_cell.angle_beta   90.00
_cell.angle_gamma   90.00
#
_symmetry.space_group_name_H-M   'P 1'
#
loop_
_entity.id
_entity.type
_entity.pdbx_description
1 polymer ?
#
loop_
_entity_poly.entity_id
_entity_poly.type
_entity_poly.pdbx_seq_one_letter_code
_entity_poly.pdbx_strand_id
1 'polypeptide(L)'
;MLSLINKIGNDRLEVLTTADFLVINALFYERPINKNLRLRLKRLTEMGIVEHIGRNKYVLARSLYSAAGKPGVHTRIVGLDRDTNKELLVKHIREEGRDGTPLKDLQQVLPGQTRGQIQVLLRELRKEGRIHLVGKTSAGRWFIGPDQNGEE
;
A
#
# COMPACT_ATOMS: atom_id res chain seq x y z
N MET A 1 -24.23 -3.26 3.54
CA MET A 1 -24.36 -3.15 2.06
C MET A 1 -25.28 -2.00 1.63
N LEU A 2 -26.52 -1.88 2.14
CA LEU A 2 -27.44 -0.78 1.78
C LEU A 2 -26.87 0.62 2.07
N SER A 3 -26.24 0.83 3.21
CA SER A 3 -25.60 2.10 3.56
C SER A 3 -24.46 2.48 2.59
N LEU A 4 -23.74 1.50 2.09
CA LEU A 4 -22.66 1.67 1.11
C LEU A 4 -23.24 2.06 -0.25
N ILE A 5 -24.33 1.42 -0.66
CA ILE A 5 -25.06 1.74 -1.90
C ILE A 5 -25.56 3.18 -1.85
N ASN A 6 -26.20 3.59 -0.75
CA ASN A 6 -26.71 4.95 -0.58
C ASN A 6 -25.58 6.00 -0.64
N LYS A 7 -24.39 5.69 -0.10
CA LYS A 7 -23.25 6.60 -0.14
C LYS A 7 -22.65 6.79 -1.53
N ILE A 8 -22.71 5.77 -2.38
CA ILE A 8 -22.25 5.89 -3.77
C ILE A 8 -23.06 6.95 -4.53
N GLY A 9 -24.31 7.20 -4.10
CA GLY A 9 -25.20 8.19 -4.69
C GLY A 9 -25.93 7.66 -5.91
N ASN A 10 -27.17 8.12 -6.12
CA ASN A 10 -28.04 7.62 -7.18
C ASN A 10 -27.44 7.81 -8.56
N ASP A 11 -26.82 8.97 -8.84
CA ASP A 11 -26.24 9.28 -10.15
C ASP A 11 -25.09 8.33 -10.55
N ARG A 12 -24.36 7.80 -9.55
CA ARG A 12 -23.29 6.82 -9.79
C ARG A 12 -23.82 5.39 -9.86
N LEU A 13 -24.90 5.08 -9.15
CA LEU A 13 -25.51 3.76 -9.15
C LEU A 13 -26.04 3.38 -10.54
N GLU A 14 -26.61 4.31 -11.27
CA GLU A 14 -27.11 4.08 -12.63
C GLU A 14 -26.01 3.72 -13.63
N VAL A 15 -24.76 4.08 -13.32
CA VAL A 15 -23.59 3.80 -14.17
C VAL A 15 -22.87 2.52 -13.76
N LEU A 16 -23.14 1.96 -12.58
CA LEU A 16 -22.52 0.74 -12.08
C LEU A 16 -23.20 -0.50 -12.63
N THR A 17 -22.41 -1.46 -13.07
CA THR A 17 -22.85 -2.77 -13.53
C THR A 17 -22.83 -3.80 -12.40
N THR A 18 -23.48 -4.93 -12.60
CA THR A 18 -23.40 -6.08 -11.66
C THR A 18 -21.96 -6.50 -11.41
N ALA A 19 -21.10 -6.47 -12.44
CA ALA A 19 -19.67 -6.78 -12.31
C ALA A 19 -18.94 -5.80 -11.39
N ASP A 20 -19.30 -4.51 -11.43
CA ASP A 20 -18.74 -3.49 -10.54
C ASP A 20 -19.15 -3.76 -9.09
N PHE A 21 -20.39 -4.13 -8.85
CA PHE A 21 -20.87 -4.51 -7.51
C PHE A 21 -20.17 -5.76 -6.96
N LEU A 22 -19.85 -6.74 -7.81
CA LEU A 22 -19.08 -7.92 -7.39
C LEU A 22 -17.67 -7.54 -6.93
N VAL A 23 -17.02 -6.60 -7.60
CA VAL A 23 -15.70 -6.06 -7.18
C VAL A 23 -15.81 -5.32 -5.85
N ILE A 24 -16.79 -4.43 -5.72
CA ILE A 24 -17.04 -3.67 -4.48
C ILE A 24 -17.31 -4.62 -3.32
N ASN A 25 -18.13 -5.65 -3.54
CA ASN A 25 -18.42 -6.67 -2.53
C ASN A 25 -17.16 -7.45 -2.12
N ALA A 26 -16.34 -7.87 -3.09
CA ALA A 26 -15.11 -8.58 -2.81
C ALA A 26 -14.15 -7.73 -1.96
N LEU A 27 -13.98 -6.47 -2.30
CA LEU A 27 -13.14 -5.55 -1.52
C LEU A 27 -13.70 -5.27 -0.13
N PHE A 28 -15.01 -5.11 -0.02
CA PHE A 28 -15.67 -4.85 1.27
C PHE A 28 -15.50 -5.99 2.28
N TYR A 29 -15.52 -7.23 1.80
CA TYR A 29 -15.34 -8.44 2.62
C TYR A 29 -13.90 -8.98 2.58
N GLU A 30 -12.95 -8.20 2.09
CA GLU A 30 -11.54 -8.59 1.99
C GLU A 30 -11.32 -9.92 1.25
N ARG A 31 -12.11 -10.17 0.20
CA ARG A 31 -12.04 -11.38 -0.63
C ARG A 31 -11.22 -11.16 -1.88
N PRO A 32 -10.59 -12.21 -2.44
CA PRO A 32 -9.87 -12.09 -3.70
C PRO A 32 -10.82 -11.72 -4.85
N ILE A 33 -10.32 -10.85 -5.74
CA ILE A 33 -11.05 -10.42 -6.93
C ILE A 33 -10.78 -11.40 -8.06
N ASN A 34 -11.83 -11.89 -8.72
CA ASN A 34 -11.72 -12.75 -9.89
C ASN A 34 -10.94 -12.01 -11.00
N LYS A 35 -10.05 -12.74 -11.70
CA LYS A 35 -9.24 -12.19 -12.80
C LYS A 35 -10.05 -11.44 -13.85
N ASN A 36 -11.21 -11.99 -14.21
CA ASN A 36 -12.12 -11.39 -15.21
C ASN A 36 -12.74 -10.06 -14.75
N LEU A 37 -12.78 -9.80 -13.44
CA LEU A 37 -13.32 -8.57 -12.86
C LEU A 37 -12.27 -7.48 -12.64
N ARG A 38 -10.99 -7.81 -12.78
CA ARG A 38 -9.89 -6.84 -12.55
C ARG A 38 -9.91 -5.65 -13.49
N LEU A 39 -10.42 -5.81 -14.70
CA LEU A 39 -10.61 -4.72 -15.66
C LEU A 39 -11.52 -3.60 -15.12
N ARG A 40 -12.40 -3.92 -14.18
CA ARG A 40 -13.29 -2.94 -13.54
C ARG A 40 -12.59 -2.04 -12.54
N LEU A 41 -11.45 -2.47 -11.98
CA LEU A 41 -10.72 -1.72 -10.96
C LEU A 41 -10.29 -0.34 -11.43
N LYS A 42 -9.80 -0.21 -12.67
CA LYS A 42 -9.40 1.08 -13.24
C LYS A 42 -10.56 2.07 -13.23
N ARG A 43 -11.72 1.66 -13.76
CA ARG A 43 -12.92 2.48 -13.81
C ARG A 43 -13.42 2.86 -12.42
N LEU A 44 -13.47 1.91 -11.49
CA LEU A 44 -13.89 2.16 -10.11
C LEU A 44 -12.92 3.09 -9.37
N THR A 45 -11.64 3.04 -9.70
CA THR A 45 -10.63 3.98 -9.19
C THR A 45 -10.85 5.40 -9.74
N GLU A 46 -11.11 5.53 -11.03
CA GLU A 46 -11.44 6.81 -11.69
C GLU A 46 -12.73 7.42 -11.12
N MET A 47 -13.67 6.60 -10.71
CA MET A 47 -14.91 7.02 -10.04
C MET A 47 -14.72 7.39 -8.55
N GLY A 48 -13.52 7.16 -7.97
CA GLY A 48 -13.25 7.40 -6.55
C GLY A 48 -13.93 6.41 -5.59
N ILE A 49 -14.38 5.26 -6.09
CA ILE A 49 -14.99 4.18 -5.29
C ILE A 49 -13.93 3.24 -4.74
N VAL A 50 -12.85 3.04 -5.50
CA VAL A 50 -11.72 2.18 -5.16
C VAL A 50 -10.46 3.02 -5.11
N GLU A 51 -9.58 2.72 -4.17
CA GLU A 51 -8.24 3.30 -4.05
C GLU A 51 -7.19 2.23 -4.37
N HIS A 52 -6.17 2.62 -5.11
CA HIS A 52 -5.01 1.80 -5.41
C HIS A 52 -3.93 2.07 -4.34
N ILE A 53 -3.64 1.09 -3.50
CA ILE A 53 -2.70 1.23 -2.37
C ILE A 53 -1.34 0.58 -2.60
N GLY A 54 -1.18 -0.15 -3.71
CA GLY A 54 0.05 -0.79 -4.11
C GLY A 54 -0.14 -1.62 -5.36
N ARG A 55 0.92 -2.12 -5.97
CA ARG A 55 0.81 -2.94 -7.17
C ARG A 55 -0.11 -4.13 -6.95
N ASN A 56 -1.20 -4.20 -7.69
CA ASN A 56 -2.25 -5.21 -7.56
C ASN A 56 -3.02 -5.20 -6.22
N LYS A 57 -2.87 -4.16 -5.39
CA LYS A 57 -3.61 -4.00 -4.14
C LYS A 57 -4.58 -2.84 -4.21
N TYR A 58 -5.80 -3.13 -3.91
CA TYR A 58 -6.93 -2.20 -4.00
C TYR A 58 -7.78 -2.30 -2.74
N VAL A 59 -8.37 -1.18 -2.37
CA VAL A 59 -9.25 -1.05 -1.21
C VAL A 59 -10.41 -0.12 -1.59
N LEU A 60 -11.54 -0.23 -0.94
CA LEU A 60 -12.61 0.75 -1.11
C LEU A 60 -12.21 2.09 -0.52
N ALA A 61 -12.72 3.17 -1.07
CA ALA A 61 -12.53 4.50 -0.54
C ALA A 61 -12.96 4.56 0.95
N ARG A 62 -12.19 5.29 1.75
CA ARG A 62 -12.39 5.40 3.20
C ARG A 62 -13.83 5.81 3.57
N SER A 63 -14.42 6.73 2.79
CA SER A 63 -15.79 7.20 2.99
C SER A 63 -16.83 6.09 2.89
N LEU A 64 -16.58 5.06 2.08
CA LEU A 64 -17.49 3.93 1.90
C LEU A 64 -17.49 2.99 3.12
N TYR A 65 -16.31 2.72 3.69
CA TYR A 65 -16.24 1.97 4.94
C TYR A 65 -16.90 2.72 6.10
N SER A 66 -16.70 4.02 6.19
CA SER A 66 -17.34 4.86 7.22
C SER A 66 -18.85 4.83 7.10
N ALA A 67 -19.39 4.96 5.88
CA ALA A 67 -20.83 4.89 5.61
C ALA A 67 -21.44 3.52 5.94
N ALA A 68 -20.67 2.45 5.82
CA ALA A 68 -21.07 1.08 6.17
C ALA A 68 -20.88 0.74 7.66
N GLY A 69 -20.56 1.71 8.51
CA GLY A 69 -20.34 1.51 9.94
C GLY A 69 -19.01 0.84 10.29
N LYS A 70 -18.02 0.88 9.38
CA LYS A 70 -16.69 0.27 9.56
C LYS A 70 -15.55 1.29 9.37
N PRO A 71 -15.53 2.42 10.09
CA PRO A 71 -14.60 3.53 9.81
C PRO A 71 -13.13 3.18 9.94
N GLY A 72 -12.77 2.20 10.78
CA GLY A 72 -11.38 1.79 11.00
C GLY A 72 -10.82 0.82 9.97
N VAL A 73 -11.65 0.21 9.13
CA VAL A 73 -11.20 -0.87 8.22
C VAL A 73 -10.21 -0.38 7.19
N HIS A 74 -10.48 0.75 6.54
CA HIS A 74 -9.57 1.35 5.56
C HIS A 74 -8.19 1.63 6.16
N THR A 75 -8.15 2.30 7.31
CA THR A 75 -6.90 2.64 8.01
C THR A 75 -6.13 1.38 8.42
N ARG A 76 -6.83 0.35 8.90
CA ARG A 76 -6.22 -0.94 9.27
C ARG A 76 -5.59 -1.63 8.05
N ILE A 77 -6.30 -1.74 6.94
CA ILE A 77 -5.80 -2.42 5.73
C ILE A 77 -4.57 -1.70 5.18
N VAL A 78 -4.64 -0.38 5.05
CA VAL A 78 -3.52 0.44 4.55
C VAL A 78 -2.35 0.42 5.51
N GLY A 79 -2.60 0.53 6.81
CA GLY A 79 -1.57 0.50 7.85
C GLY A 79 -0.87 -0.84 7.96
N LEU A 80 -1.60 -1.95 8.02
CA LEU A 80 -1.03 -3.30 8.07
C LEU A 80 -0.18 -3.62 6.84
N ASP A 81 -0.62 -3.21 5.66
CA ASP A 81 0.16 -3.40 4.45
C ASP A 81 1.47 -2.60 4.49
N ARG A 82 1.39 -1.37 4.96
CA ARG A 82 2.55 -0.50 5.12
C ARG A 82 3.57 -1.05 6.13
N ASP A 83 3.11 -1.48 7.29
CA ASP A 83 3.95 -2.05 8.34
C ASP A 83 4.57 -3.37 7.90
N THR A 84 3.81 -4.24 7.24
CA THR A 84 4.33 -5.48 6.66
C THR A 84 5.43 -5.20 5.64
N ASN A 85 5.25 -4.22 4.77
CA ASN A 85 6.27 -3.84 3.79
C ASN A 85 7.53 -3.29 4.47
N LYS A 86 7.39 -2.48 5.52
CA LYS A 86 8.53 -2.01 6.34
C LYS A 86 9.30 -3.18 6.97
N GLU A 87 8.59 -4.15 7.57
CA GLU A 87 9.23 -5.31 8.18
C GLU A 87 9.98 -6.18 7.15
N LEU A 88 9.43 -6.36 5.96
CA LEU A 88 10.11 -7.08 4.88
C LEU A 88 11.41 -6.38 4.45
N LEU A 89 11.40 -5.05 4.34
CA LEU A 89 12.61 -4.27 4.03
C LEU A 89 13.65 -4.40 5.15
N VAL A 90 13.24 -4.25 6.40
CA VAL A 90 14.14 -4.37 7.56
C VAL A 90 14.74 -5.77 7.64
N LYS A 91 13.93 -6.81 7.43
CA LYS A 91 14.38 -8.19 7.42
C LYS A 91 15.47 -8.41 6.36
N HIS A 92 15.24 -7.96 5.13
CA HIS A 92 16.20 -8.11 4.05
C HIS A 92 17.51 -7.35 4.32
N ILE A 93 17.42 -6.10 4.78
CA ILE A 93 18.62 -5.31 5.16
C ILE A 93 19.41 -6.00 6.28
N ARG A 94 18.74 -6.63 7.23
CA ARG A 94 19.39 -7.39 8.31
C ARG A 94 20.10 -8.64 7.78
N GLU A 95 19.49 -9.35 6.85
CA GLU A 95 20.05 -10.55 6.25
C GLU A 95 21.31 -10.27 5.40
N GLU A 96 21.36 -9.12 4.70
CA GLU A 96 22.53 -8.66 3.94
C GLU A 96 23.71 -8.19 4.85
N GLY A 97 23.42 -7.82 6.07
CA GLY A 97 24.39 -7.57 7.14
C GLY A 97 25.45 -6.53 6.78
N ARG A 98 26.73 -6.97 6.72
CA ARG A 98 27.89 -6.06 6.56
C ARG A 98 28.02 -5.43 5.19
N ASP A 99 27.47 -6.04 4.16
CA ASP A 99 27.59 -5.55 2.78
C ASP A 99 26.63 -4.40 2.46
N GLY A 100 25.58 -4.27 3.29
CA GLY A 100 24.52 -3.32 3.09
C GLY A 100 23.69 -3.60 1.84
N THR A 101 22.51 -3.03 1.75
CA THR A 101 21.53 -3.31 0.69
C THR A 101 21.36 -2.08 -0.20
N PRO A 102 21.64 -2.18 -1.51
CA PRO A 102 21.34 -1.11 -2.45
C PRO A 102 19.83 -1.01 -2.70
N LEU A 103 19.35 0.18 -3.09
CA LEU A 103 17.94 0.40 -3.40
C LEU A 103 17.39 -0.55 -4.46
N LYS A 104 18.22 -0.96 -5.42
CA LYS A 104 17.84 -1.91 -6.48
C LYS A 104 17.36 -3.24 -5.91
N ASP A 105 18.06 -3.75 -4.91
CA ASP A 105 17.71 -5.05 -4.29
C ASP A 105 16.43 -4.91 -3.45
N LEU A 106 16.26 -3.79 -2.76
CA LEU A 106 15.03 -3.48 -2.02
C LEU A 106 13.80 -3.39 -2.94
N GLN A 107 13.97 -2.98 -4.18
CA GLN A 107 12.90 -3.01 -5.19
C GLN A 107 12.48 -4.44 -5.54
N GLN A 108 13.39 -5.40 -5.48
CA GLN A 108 13.08 -6.83 -5.70
C GLN A 108 12.35 -7.45 -4.52
N VAL A 109 12.61 -6.99 -3.30
CA VAL A 109 11.89 -7.42 -2.09
C VAL A 109 10.41 -7.05 -2.14
N LEU A 110 10.11 -5.87 -2.67
CA LEU A 110 8.75 -5.36 -2.80
C LEU A 110 8.38 -5.08 -4.27
N PRO A 111 8.27 -6.12 -5.11
CA PRO A 111 7.98 -5.93 -6.54
C PRO A 111 6.60 -5.29 -6.79
N GLY A 112 5.73 -5.31 -5.77
CA GLY A 112 4.44 -4.66 -5.76
C GLY A 112 4.46 -3.16 -5.53
N GLN A 113 5.59 -2.59 -5.13
CA GLN A 113 5.74 -1.16 -4.83
C GLN A 113 6.57 -0.46 -5.91
N THR A 114 6.26 0.80 -6.16
CA THR A 114 7.11 1.64 -7.02
C THR A 114 8.37 2.07 -6.27
N ARG A 115 9.40 2.47 -7.01
CA ARG A 115 10.65 3.01 -6.44
C ARG A 115 10.38 4.16 -5.45
N GLY A 116 9.48 5.08 -5.81
CA GLY A 116 9.10 6.21 -4.96
C GLY A 116 8.43 5.77 -3.65
N GLN A 117 7.55 4.77 -3.71
CA GLN A 117 6.89 4.21 -2.53
C GLN A 117 7.91 3.54 -1.59
N ILE A 118 8.86 2.78 -2.13
CA ILE A 118 9.94 2.18 -1.33
C ILE A 118 10.80 3.25 -0.68
N GLN A 119 11.17 4.30 -1.40
CA GLN A 119 11.94 5.41 -0.85
C GLN A 119 11.22 6.14 0.30
N VAL A 120 9.89 6.24 0.23
CA VAL A 120 9.08 6.79 1.34
C VAL A 120 9.17 5.89 2.57
N LEU A 121 9.02 4.57 2.41
CA LEU A 121 9.14 3.60 3.51
C LEU A 121 10.54 3.63 4.14
N LEU A 122 11.59 3.71 3.33
CA LEU A 122 12.96 3.80 3.81
C LEU A 122 13.24 5.09 4.59
N ARG A 123 12.69 6.23 4.14
CA ARG A 123 12.78 7.50 4.89
C ARG A 123 12.09 7.41 6.25
N GLU A 124 10.95 6.75 6.33
CA GLU A 124 10.24 6.54 7.59
C GLU A 124 11.04 5.63 8.53
N LEU A 125 11.53 4.49 8.01
CA LEU A 125 12.37 3.57 8.78
C LEU A 125 13.65 4.25 9.31
N ARG A 126 14.27 5.12 8.49
CA ARG A 126 15.41 5.93 8.91
C ARG A 126 15.02 6.92 10.02
N LYS A 127 13.90 7.61 9.88
CA LYS A 127 13.37 8.51 10.91
C LYS A 127 13.05 7.79 12.22
N GLU A 128 12.62 6.54 12.13
CA GLU A 128 12.38 5.66 13.29
C GLU A 128 13.69 5.12 13.91
N GLY A 129 14.86 5.40 13.32
CA GLY A 129 16.15 4.92 13.78
C GLY A 129 16.39 3.42 13.56
N ARG A 130 15.60 2.79 12.70
CA ARG A 130 15.67 1.35 12.43
C ARG A 130 16.70 0.98 11.37
N ILE A 131 16.97 1.89 10.44
CA ILE A 131 17.94 1.74 9.37
C ILE A 131 18.68 3.07 9.13
N HIS A 132 19.83 2.99 8.49
CA HIS A 132 20.59 4.18 8.05
C HIS A 132 21.17 3.96 6.66
N LEU A 133 21.50 5.07 5.99
CA LEU A 133 22.08 5.08 4.65
C LEU A 133 23.55 5.48 4.72
N VAL A 134 24.42 4.70 4.12
CA VAL A 134 25.83 5.01 3.92
C VAL A 134 26.10 5.23 2.43
N GLY A 135 26.75 6.33 2.10
CA GLY A 135 27.02 6.73 0.72
C GLY A 135 25.97 7.67 0.15
N LYS A 136 26.24 8.19 -1.04
CA LYS A 136 25.37 9.17 -1.71
C LYS A 136 24.76 8.57 -2.98
N THR A 137 23.54 8.99 -3.29
CA THR A 137 22.83 8.71 -4.53
C THR A 137 22.69 7.22 -4.88
N SER A 138 22.98 6.83 -6.10
CA SER A 138 22.81 5.45 -6.60
C SER A 138 23.78 4.43 -5.99
N ALA A 139 24.89 4.88 -5.40
CA ALA A 139 25.88 4.04 -4.72
C ALA A 139 25.59 3.85 -3.22
N GLY A 140 24.56 4.50 -2.68
CA GLY A 140 24.17 4.37 -1.28
C GLY A 140 23.69 2.97 -0.92
N ARG A 141 24.04 2.52 0.28
CA ARG A 141 23.63 1.23 0.83
C ARG A 141 22.96 1.41 2.18
N TRP A 142 21.93 0.63 2.43
CA TRP A 142 21.15 0.65 3.66
C TRP A 142 21.64 -0.41 4.64
N PHE A 143 21.71 -0.03 5.90
CA PHE A 143 22.16 -0.85 7.03
C PHE A 143 21.18 -0.79 8.18
N ILE A 144 21.19 -1.80 9.04
CA ILE A 144 20.39 -1.83 10.26
C ILE A 144 20.95 -0.88 11.32
N GLY A 145 20.07 -0.24 12.05
CA GLY A 145 20.38 0.63 13.18
C GLY A 145 20.33 2.12 12.84
N PRO A 146 20.47 2.98 13.85
CA PRO A 146 20.42 4.43 13.69
C PRO A 146 21.64 4.96 12.92
N ASP A 147 21.47 6.13 12.32
CA ASP A 147 22.59 6.87 11.68
C ASP A 147 23.68 7.15 12.71
N GLN A 148 24.84 6.54 12.54
CA GLN A 148 26.00 6.79 13.42
C GLN A 148 26.73 8.11 13.09
N ASN A 149 26.35 8.78 12.00
CA ASN A 149 26.90 10.04 11.55
C ASN A 149 26.00 11.25 11.84
N GLY A 150 25.08 11.13 12.77
CA GLY A 150 24.14 12.17 13.17
C GLY A 150 24.57 13.01 14.38
N GLU A 151 25.86 13.09 14.65
CA GLU A 151 26.44 14.12 15.53
C GLU A 151 27.29 15.07 14.69
N GLU A 152 26.64 16.08 14.15
CA GLU A 152 27.16 17.45 14.01
C GLU A 152 26.05 18.39 13.57
#